data_b2fb754af9491ebe47c5ef4856beb15c
#
_entry.id   b2fb754af9491ebe47c5ef4856beb15c
#
_cell.length_a   1.000
_cell.length_b   1.000
_cell.length_c   1.000
_cell.angle_alpha   90.00
_cell.angle_beta   90.00
_cell.angle_gamma   90.00
#
_symmetry.space_group_name_H-M   'P 1'
#
loop_
_entity.id
_entity.type
_entity.pdbx_description
1 polymer ?
#
loop_
_entity_poly.entity_id
_entity_poly.type
_entity_poly.pdbx_seq_one_letter_code
_entity_poly.pdbx_strand_id
1 'polypeptide(L)'
;FNPPTRAHAALASLPRTPSQPFDAHLLLFSVRNADKGRGRAGDASPIERLEMMELLAHELEAQHLQVVVALVDEPLVFAKSTLVHAHMHLSVPYRLYWLVGSDTLTRVFHPRYYDSEAHLEACCERFFGVQGSRMICAERSAASVQGTITTPTTAASEAWQFVHAPGPARTWYERGAIELRPISTDAAQLSSTAVRRFLHEAAPEAQRPQLCTMVPPSIADYLISHSMYH
;
A
#
# COMPACT_ATOMS: atom_id res chain seq x y z
N PHE A 1 -3.43 3.32 5.80
CA PHE A 1 -4.28 4.50 5.64
C PHE A 1 -4.62 5.12 7.01
N ASN A 2 -3.74 5.96 7.54
CA ASN A 2 -3.98 6.66 8.81
C ASN A 2 -3.07 7.92 8.90
N PRO A 3 -3.32 8.94 8.07
CA PRO A 3 -4.25 9.06 6.94
C PRO A 3 -3.74 8.41 5.63
N PRO A 4 -4.57 8.31 4.57
CA PRO A 4 -4.10 8.07 3.22
C PRO A 4 -3.15 9.18 2.76
N THR A 5 -2.11 8.83 1.98
CA THR A 5 -1.10 9.78 1.50
C THR A 5 -1.03 9.75 -0.02
N ARG A 6 -0.34 10.71 -0.63
CA ARG A 6 -0.04 10.68 -2.08
C ARG A 6 0.75 9.42 -2.49
N ALA A 7 1.49 8.79 -1.57
CA ALA A 7 2.12 7.49 -1.83
C ALA A 7 1.07 6.39 -2.08
N HIS A 8 -0.04 6.39 -1.33
CA HIS A 8 -1.14 5.45 -1.54
C HIS A 8 -1.86 5.73 -2.87
N ALA A 9 -2.09 7.01 -3.21
CA ALA A 9 -2.65 7.39 -4.49
C ALA A 9 -1.73 6.95 -5.66
N ALA A 10 -0.44 7.22 -5.59
CA ALA A 10 0.54 6.82 -6.61
C ALA A 10 0.59 5.29 -6.76
N LEU A 11 0.53 4.55 -5.64
CA LEU A 11 0.48 3.09 -5.67
C LEU A 11 -0.80 2.57 -6.36
N ALA A 12 -1.96 3.14 -6.01
CA ALA A 12 -3.24 2.79 -6.63
C ALA A 12 -3.30 3.15 -8.13
N SER A 13 -2.57 4.18 -8.56
CA SER A 13 -2.50 4.61 -9.96
C SER A 13 -1.50 3.81 -10.81
N LEU A 14 -0.78 2.84 -10.24
CA LEU A 14 0.09 1.96 -11.02
C LEU A 14 -0.76 1.13 -12.00
N PRO A 15 -0.41 1.08 -13.29
CA PRO A 15 -1.12 0.22 -14.25
C PRO A 15 -0.76 -1.26 -14.02
N ARG A 16 -1.61 -2.18 -14.48
CA ARG A 16 -1.33 -3.62 -14.46
C ARG A 16 -0.07 -3.96 -15.26
N THR A 17 0.05 -3.41 -16.46
CA THR A 17 1.25 -3.41 -17.28
C THR A 17 1.45 -2.00 -17.85
N PRO A 18 2.62 -1.64 -18.43
CA PRO A 18 2.82 -0.30 -19.00
C PRO A 18 1.75 0.13 -20.01
N SER A 19 1.07 -0.81 -20.66
CA SER A 19 0.04 -0.55 -21.69
C SER A 19 -1.38 -0.92 -21.27
N GLN A 20 -1.60 -1.44 -20.06
CA GLN A 20 -2.92 -1.92 -19.64
C GLN A 20 -3.22 -1.50 -18.20
N PRO A 21 -4.29 -0.75 -17.95
CA PRO A 21 -4.76 -0.43 -16.61
C PRO A 21 -5.34 -1.69 -15.94
N PHE A 22 -5.65 -1.58 -14.65
CA PHE A 22 -6.55 -2.51 -13.97
C PHE A 22 -7.99 -2.21 -14.35
N ASP A 23 -8.83 -3.23 -14.34
CA ASP A 23 -10.27 -3.08 -14.62
C ASP A 23 -10.98 -2.37 -13.46
N ALA A 24 -10.55 -2.60 -12.23
CA ALA A 24 -11.05 -1.94 -11.03
C ALA A 24 -10.02 -1.98 -9.89
N HIS A 25 -10.21 -1.09 -8.92
CA HIS A 25 -9.38 -0.97 -7.71
C HIS A 25 -10.23 -1.19 -6.47
N LEU A 26 -9.73 -2.04 -5.57
CA LEU A 26 -10.30 -2.23 -4.24
C LEU A 26 -9.40 -1.58 -3.19
N LEU A 27 -9.83 -0.47 -2.62
CA LEU A 27 -9.18 0.13 -1.47
C LEU A 27 -9.60 -0.63 -0.21
N LEU A 28 -8.82 -1.62 0.17
CA LEU A 28 -9.15 -2.52 1.28
C LEU A 28 -8.60 -1.99 2.59
N PHE A 29 -9.49 -1.44 3.42
CA PHE A 29 -9.18 -0.93 4.75
C PHE A 29 -9.29 -2.02 5.81
N SER A 30 -8.22 -2.24 6.58
CA SER A 30 -8.27 -3.14 7.74
C SER A 30 -8.36 -2.35 9.04
N VAL A 31 -9.34 -2.67 9.87
CA VAL A 31 -9.49 -2.07 11.21
C VAL A 31 -8.43 -2.58 12.19
N ARG A 32 -7.84 -3.76 11.93
CA ARG A 32 -6.68 -4.29 12.67
C ARG A 32 -5.40 -4.18 11.87
N ASN A 33 -4.32 -3.83 12.57
CA ASN A 33 -2.96 -3.90 12.03
C ASN A 33 -2.22 -5.04 12.71
N ALA A 34 -1.40 -5.79 11.98
CA ALA A 34 -0.68 -6.95 12.50
C ALA A 34 0.26 -6.61 13.67
N ASP A 35 0.82 -5.39 13.68
CA ASP A 35 1.76 -4.93 14.71
C ASP A 35 1.11 -4.08 15.82
N LYS A 36 0.02 -3.37 15.50
CA LYS A 36 -0.58 -2.34 16.37
C LYS A 36 -1.98 -2.68 16.86
N GLY A 37 -2.53 -3.81 16.46
CA GLY A 37 -3.90 -4.18 16.77
C GLY A 37 -4.93 -3.21 16.17
N ARG A 38 -5.91 -2.78 16.97
CA ARG A 38 -7.02 -1.89 16.54
C ARG A 38 -6.68 -0.39 16.55
N GLY A 39 -5.45 -0.02 16.85
CA GLY A 39 -4.98 1.37 16.91
C GLY A 39 -4.58 1.80 18.33
N ARG A 40 -4.15 3.05 18.45
CA ARG A 40 -3.70 3.68 19.70
C ARG A 40 -4.52 4.93 19.96
N ALA A 41 -4.47 5.42 21.19
CA ALA A 41 -5.00 6.74 21.51
C ALA A 41 -4.34 7.79 20.60
N GLY A 42 -5.15 8.69 20.02
CA GLY A 42 -4.69 9.67 19.03
C GLY A 42 -4.65 9.18 17.57
N ASP A 43 -4.87 7.89 17.29
CA ASP A 43 -5.11 7.41 15.93
C ASP A 43 -6.56 7.77 15.51
N ALA A 44 -6.77 8.02 14.21
CA ALA A 44 -8.12 8.20 13.66
C ALA A 44 -8.98 6.95 13.91
N SER A 45 -10.24 7.17 14.25
CA SER A 45 -11.24 6.12 14.41
C SER A 45 -11.45 5.33 13.11
N PRO A 46 -12.01 4.12 13.15
CA PRO A 46 -12.35 3.38 11.93
C PRO A 46 -13.28 4.17 10.98
N ILE A 47 -14.19 4.98 11.51
CA ILE A 47 -15.11 5.81 10.71
C ILE A 47 -14.33 6.90 9.98
N GLU A 48 -13.55 7.70 10.69
CA GLU A 48 -12.73 8.77 10.10
C GLU A 48 -11.76 8.22 9.05
N ARG A 49 -11.18 7.03 9.29
CA ARG A 49 -10.31 6.38 8.32
C ARG A 49 -11.07 5.92 7.08
N LEU A 50 -12.32 5.45 7.23
CA LEU A 50 -13.17 5.08 6.11
C LEU A 50 -13.55 6.30 5.28
N GLU A 51 -13.96 7.40 5.91
CA GLU A 51 -14.25 8.67 5.25
C GLU A 51 -13.05 9.20 4.45
N MET A 52 -11.85 9.15 5.02
CA MET A 52 -10.63 9.49 4.27
C MET A 52 -10.32 8.52 3.11
N MET A 53 -10.72 7.26 3.21
CA MET A 53 -10.59 6.31 2.11
C MET A 53 -11.59 6.60 0.98
N GLU A 54 -12.80 7.04 1.31
CA GLU A 54 -13.80 7.50 0.33
C GLU A 54 -13.33 8.77 -0.39
N LEU A 55 -12.73 9.73 0.34
CA LEU A 55 -12.11 10.90 -0.29
C LEU A 55 -10.98 10.50 -1.25
N LEU A 56 -10.14 9.53 -0.87
CA LEU A 56 -9.13 8.99 -1.78
C LEU A 56 -9.76 8.31 -3.00
N ALA A 57 -10.84 7.56 -2.81
CA ALA A 57 -11.54 6.92 -3.91
C ALA A 57 -12.06 7.94 -4.92
N HIS A 58 -12.72 9.01 -4.47
CA HIS A 58 -13.20 10.09 -5.33
C HIS A 58 -12.07 10.77 -6.12
N GLU A 59 -10.90 10.97 -5.50
CA GLU A 59 -9.73 11.52 -6.21
C GLU A 59 -9.18 10.59 -7.30
N LEU A 60 -9.24 9.28 -7.07
CA LEU A 60 -8.84 8.27 -8.05
C LEU A 60 -9.89 8.13 -9.17
N GLU A 61 -11.17 8.20 -8.84
CA GLU A 61 -12.27 8.21 -9.82
C GLU A 61 -12.19 9.42 -10.75
N ALA A 62 -11.78 10.60 -10.25
CA ALA A 62 -11.51 11.77 -11.06
C ALA A 62 -10.36 11.55 -12.09
N GLN A 63 -9.52 10.52 -11.87
CA GLN A 63 -8.52 10.05 -12.82
C GLN A 63 -9.02 8.90 -13.72
N HIS A 64 -10.33 8.69 -13.77
CA HIS A 64 -11.01 7.63 -14.54
C HIS A 64 -10.73 6.19 -14.06
N LEU A 65 -10.31 6.01 -12.81
CA LEU A 65 -10.18 4.69 -12.21
C LEU A 65 -11.54 4.23 -11.66
N GLN A 66 -11.84 2.94 -11.80
CA GLN A 66 -13.00 2.33 -11.13
C GLN A 66 -12.58 1.93 -9.72
N VAL A 67 -13.16 2.52 -8.69
CA VAL A 67 -12.72 2.33 -7.31
C VAL A 67 -13.86 1.86 -6.41
N VAL A 68 -13.57 0.90 -5.54
CA VAL A 68 -14.47 0.44 -4.48
C VAL A 68 -13.71 0.49 -3.17
N VAL A 69 -14.36 0.94 -2.11
CA VAL A 69 -13.82 0.91 -0.74
C VAL A 69 -14.46 -0.25 0.01
N ALA A 70 -13.64 -1.03 0.72
CA ALA A 70 -14.13 -2.08 1.58
C ALA A 70 -13.37 -2.13 2.91
N LEU A 71 -14.06 -2.59 3.95
CA LEU A 71 -13.55 -2.74 5.31
C LEU A 71 -13.50 -4.20 5.70
N VAL A 72 -12.38 -4.61 6.34
CA VAL A 72 -12.20 -5.95 6.90
C VAL A 72 -11.61 -5.89 8.30
N ASP A 73 -11.89 -6.92 9.10
CA ASP A 73 -11.24 -7.11 10.40
C ASP A 73 -10.20 -8.25 10.33
N GLU A 74 -9.30 -8.15 9.36
CA GLU A 74 -8.23 -9.12 9.14
C GLU A 74 -6.89 -8.36 8.94
N PRO A 75 -5.85 -8.63 9.75
CA PRO A 75 -4.58 -7.92 9.64
C PRO A 75 -3.65 -8.44 8.54
N LEU A 76 -3.66 -9.75 8.24
CA LEU A 76 -2.70 -10.40 7.36
C LEU A 76 -3.15 -10.39 5.90
N VAL A 77 -2.22 -10.10 4.98
CA VAL A 77 -2.53 -9.97 3.54
C VAL A 77 -3.04 -11.28 2.94
N PHE A 78 -2.43 -12.43 3.27
CA PHE A 78 -2.86 -13.72 2.75
C PHE A 78 -4.27 -14.10 3.21
N ALA A 79 -4.60 -13.83 4.48
CA ALA A 79 -5.93 -14.05 5.01
C ALA A 79 -6.96 -13.07 4.42
N LYS A 80 -6.61 -11.79 4.22
CA LYS A 80 -7.43 -10.83 3.47
C LYS A 80 -7.76 -11.32 2.07
N SER A 81 -6.77 -11.87 1.35
CA SER A 81 -6.97 -12.42 0.02
C SER A 81 -8.00 -13.54 0.04
N THR A 82 -7.91 -14.43 1.02
CA THR A 82 -8.89 -15.52 1.18
C THR A 82 -10.30 -14.97 1.44
N LEU A 83 -10.44 -13.94 2.28
CA LEU A 83 -11.73 -13.28 2.52
C LEU A 83 -12.28 -12.62 1.26
N VAL A 84 -11.43 -11.86 0.52
CA VAL A 84 -11.85 -11.23 -0.72
C VAL A 84 -12.34 -12.27 -1.73
N HIS A 85 -11.59 -13.36 -1.96
CA HIS A 85 -12.01 -14.44 -2.84
C HIS A 85 -13.30 -15.12 -2.40
N ALA A 86 -13.51 -15.27 -1.08
CA ALA A 86 -14.72 -15.88 -0.55
C ALA A 86 -15.99 -15.02 -0.72
N HIS A 87 -15.83 -13.69 -0.79
CA HIS A 87 -16.96 -12.76 -0.84
C HIS A 87 -17.16 -12.10 -2.21
N MET A 88 -16.15 -12.12 -3.09
CA MET A 88 -16.30 -11.59 -4.45
C MET A 88 -16.94 -12.63 -5.36
N HIS A 89 -18.22 -12.43 -5.66
CA HIS A 89 -19.00 -13.28 -6.59
C HIS A 89 -19.16 -12.56 -7.93
N LEU A 90 -18.11 -12.55 -8.75
CA LEU A 90 -18.17 -11.97 -10.09
C LEU A 90 -18.57 -13.03 -11.11
N SER A 91 -19.38 -12.63 -12.11
CA SER A 91 -19.84 -13.50 -13.19
C SER A 91 -18.73 -13.82 -14.21
N VAL A 92 -17.57 -13.21 -14.07
CA VAL A 92 -16.41 -13.37 -14.97
C VAL A 92 -15.18 -13.80 -14.16
N PRO A 93 -14.26 -14.58 -14.77
CA PRO A 93 -12.99 -14.87 -14.13
C PRO A 93 -12.21 -13.59 -13.80
N TYR A 94 -11.63 -13.52 -12.62
CA TYR A 94 -10.83 -12.38 -12.19
C TYR A 94 -9.51 -12.82 -11.58
N ARG A 95 -8.56 -11.88 -11.47
CA ARG A 95 -7.30 -12.07 -10.77
C ARG A 95 -7.03 -10.86 -9.87
N LEU A 96 -6.69 -11.14 -8.62
CA LEU A 96 -6.29 -10.10 -7.68
C LEU A 96 -4.82 -9.77 -7.83
N TYR A 97 -4.53 -8.46 -7.88
CA TYR A 97 -3.19 -7.91 -7.78
C TYR A 97 -3.09 -7.08 -6.50
N TRP A 98 -2.22 -7.47 -5.62
CA TRP A 98 -1.98 -6.79 -4.35
C TRP A 98 -0.89 -5.75 -4.53
N LEU A 99 -1.29 -4.48 -4.52
CA LEU A 99 -0.38 -3.34 -4.63
C LEU A 99 0.15 -3.01 -3.22
N VAL A 100 1.44 -3.15 -3.01
CA VAL A 100 2.07 -2.99 -1.68
C VAL A 100 3.33 -2.14 -1.76
N GLY A 101 3.68 -1.48 -0.66
CA GLY A 101 5.01 -0.89 -0.50
C GLY A 101 6.03 -1.90 0.04
N SER A 102 7.32 -1.56 -0.02
CA SER A 102 8.44 -2.41 0.43
C SER A 102 8.28 -2.91 1.86
N ASP A 103 7.88 -2.04 2.80
CA ASP A 103 7.64 -2.42 4.20
C ASP A 103 6.53 -3.48 4.35
N THR A 104 5.53 -3.43 3.48
CA THR A 104 4.44 -4.41 3.51
C THR A 104 4.89 -5.73 2.89
N LEU A 105 5.66 -5.68 1.80
CA LEU A 105 6.24 -6.88 1.19
C LEU A 105 7.05 -7.68 2.22
N THR A 106 7.99 -7.03 2.91
CA THR A 106 8.82 -7.71 3.93
C THR A 106 8.00 -8.28 5.08
N ARG A 107 6.95 -7.56 5.53
CA ARG A 107 6.05 -8.06 6.58
C ARG A 107 5.24 -9.26 6.15
N VAL A 108 4.72 -9.28 4.92
CA VAL A 108 3.88 -10.38 4.42
C VAL A 108 4.60 -11.72 4.51
N PHE A 109 5.92 -11.73 4.31
CA PHE A 109 6.72 -12.94 4.37
C PHE A 109 7.48 -13.13 5.70
N HIS A 110 7.23 -12.27 6.70
CA HIS A 110 7.95 -12.38 7.96
C HIS A 110 7.38 -13.52 8.83
N PRO A 111 8.21 -14.52 9.22
CA PRO A 111 7.74 -15.72 9.93
C PRO A 111 6.95 -15.46 11.21
N ARG A 112 7.24 -14.35 11.92
CA ARG A 112 6.57 -14.00 13.19
C ARG A 112 5.05 -13.88 13.12
N TYR A 113 4.47 -13.77 11.92
CA TYR A 113 3.02 -13.65 11.72
C TYR A 113 2.35 -14.99 11.44
N TYR A 114 3.13 -16.07 11.45
CA TYR A 114 2.66 -17.41 11.14
C TYR A 114 3.10 -18.38 12.23
N ASP A 115 2.35 -19.45 12.43
CA ASP A 115 2.63 -20.43 13.49
C ASP A 115 3.93 -21.23 13.24
N SER A 116 4.32 -21.34 11.97
CA SER A 116 5.53 -22.03 11.52
C SER A 116 5.93 -21.61 10.10
N GLU A 117 7.14 -21.96 9.68
CA GLU A 117 7.58 -21.79 8.28
C GLU A 117 6.70 -22.58 7.31
N ALA A 118 6.31 -23.81 7.68
CA ALA A 118 5.40 -24.61 6.87
C ALA A 118 4.02 -23.95 6.72
N HIS A 119 3.53 -23.25 7.75
CA HIS A 119 2.30 -22.45 7.66
C HIS A 119 2.47 -21.27 6.69
N LEU A 120 3.58 -20.55 6.75
CA LEU A 120 3.89 -19.48 5.79
C LEU A 120 3.93 -20.02 4.35
N GLU A 121 4.61 -21.13 4.12
CA GLU A 121 4.66 -21.77 2.79
C GLU A 121 3.28 -22.17 2.28
N ALA A 122 2.44 -22.78 3.14
CA ALA A 122 1.06 -23.13 2.80
C ALA A 122 0.21 -21.89 2.47
N CYS A 123 0.41 -20.77 3.17
CA CYS A 123 -0.23 -19.49 2.87
C CYS A 123 0.23 -18.93 1.52
N CYS A 124 1.52 -19.01 1.21
CA CYS A 124 2.05 -18.60 -0.09
C CYS A 124 1.49 -19.45 -1.23
N GLU A 125 1.46 -20.78 -1.09
CA GLU A 125 0.91 -21.67 -2.09
C GLU A 125 -0.58 -21.42 -2.32
N ARG A 126 -1.35 -21.20 -1.27
CA ARG A 126 -2.76 -20.82 -1.39
C ARG A 126 -2.92 -19.50 -2.15
N PHE A 127 -2.18 -18.46 -1.77
CA PHE A 127 -2.30 -17.12 -2.33
C PHE A 127 -1.86 -17.05 -3.80
N PHE A 128 -0.64 -17.49 -4.10
CA PHE A 128 -0.06 -17.38 -5.43
C PHE A 128 -0.44 -18.54 -6.36
N GLY A 129 -0.50 -19.76 -5.82
CA GLY A 129 -0.80 -20.97 -6.57
C GLY A 129 -2.31 -21.15 -6.76
N VAL A 130 -3.03 -21.44 -5.69
CA VAL A 130 -4.46 -21.81 -5.76
C VAL A 130 -5.34 -20.63 -6.15
N GLN A 131 -5.20 -19.48 -5.47
CA GLN A 131 -5.97 -18.26 -5.77
C GLN A 131 -5.47 -17.54 -7.03
N GLY A 132 -4.29 -17.84 -7.51
CA GLY A 132 -3.68 -17.17 -8.66
C GLY A 132 -3.41 -15.68 -8.44
N SER A 133 -3.44 -15.19 -7.19
CA SER A 133 -3.16 -13.80 -6.83
C SER A 133 -1.73 -13.40 -7.23
N ARG A 134 -1.51 -12.12 -7.45
CA ARG A 134 -0.19 -11.56 -7.78
C ARG A 134 0.10 -10.40 -6.82
N MET A 135 1.37 -10.06 -6.67
CA MET A 135 1.81 -8.94 -5.86
C MET A 135 2.66 -7.98 -6.68
N ILE A 136 2.35 -6.70 -6.63
CA ILE A 136 3.18 -5.64 -7.21
C ILE A 136 3.68 -4.80 -6.05
N CYS A 137 5.00 -4.78 -5.86
CA CYS A 137 5.65 -3.99 -4.84
C CYS A 137 6.18 -2.69 -5.45
N ALA A 138 5.70 -1.57 -4.94
CA ALA A 138 6.26 -0.26 -5.28
C ALA A 138 7.63 -0.09 -4.64
N GLU A 139 8.64 0.15 -5.47
CA GLU A 139 10.00 0.43 -5.04
C GLU A 139 10.24 1.93 -4.95
N ARG A 140 11.01 2.34 -3.95
CA ARG A 140 11.59 3.67 -3.91
C ARG A 140 12.67 3.76 -4.96
N SER A 141 12.44 4.50 -6.05
CA SER A 141 13.48 4.81 -7.01
C SER A 141 14.59 5.57 -6.31
N ALA A 142 15.81 5.05 -6.33
CA ALA A 142 16.97 5.87 -5.98
C ALA A 142 17.00 7.02 -7.00
N ALA A 143 16.99 8.27 -6.51
CA ALA A 143 16.91 9.45 -7.34
C ALA A 143 17.94 9.39 -8.47
N SER A 144 17.48 9.46 -9.71
CA SER A 144 18.30 9.87 -10.82
C SER A 144 18.65 11.35 -10.58
N VAL A 145 19.79 11.60 -9.98
CA VAL A 145 20.38 12.92 -9.94
C VAL A 145 20.63 13.33 -11.40
N GLN A 146 19.85 14.31 -11.88
CA GLN A 146 20.07 14.90 -13.18
C GLN A 146 21.50 15.43 -13.24
N GLY A 147 22.27 14.90 -14.17
CA GLY A 147 23.47 15.53 -14.70
C GLY A 147 24.79 15.16 -14.01
N THR A 148 25.24 13.94 -14.15
CA THR A 148 26.65 13.60 -14.43
C THR A 148 26.71 12.10 -14.72
N ILE A 149 27.33 11.74 -15.85
CA ILE A 149 27.61 10.34 -16.23
C ILE A 149 28.69 9.84 -15.27
N THR A 150 28.28 9.32 -14.15
CA THR A 150 29.11 8.46 -13.30
C THR A 150 28.36 7.15 -13.16
N THR A 151 29.04 6.02 -13.41
CA THR A 151 28.58 4.65 -13.29
C THR A 151 27.62 4.49 -12.12
N PRO A 152 26.38 3.98 -12.33
CA PRO A 152 25.43 3.83 -11.25
C PRO A 152 25.87 2.66 -10.37
N THR A 153 26.50 2.96 -9.25
CA THR A 153 26.47 2.05 -8.10
C THR A 153 25.12 2.29 -7.43
N THR A 154 24.05 1.84 -8.08
CA THR A 154 22.72 1.83 -7.51
C THR A 154 22.73 0.78 -6.41
N ALA A 155 22.80 1.23 -5.17
CA ALA A 155 22.46 0.36 -4.04
C ALA A 155 21.06 -0.22 -4.34
N ALA A 156 21.00 -1.55 -4.49
CA ALA A 156 19.74 -2.24 -4.77
C ALA A 156 18.72 -1.89 -3.68
N SER A 157 17.47 -1.66 -4.05
CA SER A 157 16.42 -1.31 -3.09
C SER A 157 16.24 -2.42 -2.03
N GLU A 158 15.70 -2.08 -0.87
CA GLU A 158 15.38 -3.07 0.18
C GLU A 158 14.45 -4.17 -0.36
N ALA A 159 13.47 -3.81 -1.19
CA ALA A 159 12.57 -4.79 -1.81
C ALA A 159 13.31 -5.72 -2.77
N TRP A 160 14.23 -5.18 -3.58
CA TRP A 160 15.06 -5.98 -4.48
C TRP A 160 15.95 -6.95 -3.71
N GLN A 161 16.65 -6.47 -2.68
CA GLN A 161 17.48 -7.32 -1.83
C GLN A 161 16.65 -8.43 -1.18
N PHE A 162 15.45 -8.09 -0.71
CA PHE A 162 14.55 -9.02 -0.05
C PHE A 162 14.07 -10.16 -0.96
N VAL A 163 13.64 -9.87 -2.19
CA VAL A 163 13.16 -10.91 -3.12
C VAL A 163 14.28 -11.74 -3.73
N HIS A 164 15.54 -11.32 -3.61
CA HIS A 164 16.71 -12.09 -4.04
C HIS A 164 17.37 -12.87 -2.88
N ALA A 165 16.99 -12.57 -1.63
CA ALA A 165 17.43 -13.34 -0.48
C ALA A 165 16.77 -14.73 -0.47
N PRO A 166 17.43 -15.78 0.05
CA PRO A 166 16.82 -17.11 0.21
C PRO A 166 15.53 -17.05 1.01
N GLY A 167 14.45 -17.67 0.51
CA GLY A 167 13.17 -17.74 1.20
C GLY A 167 11.96 -17.80 0.27
N PRO A 168 10.74 -17.87 0.82
CA PRO A 168 9.52 -18.00 0.03
C PRO A 168 9.29 -16.84 -0.95
N ALA A 169 9.66 -15.60 -0.58
CA ALA A 169 9.51 -14.43 -1.46
C ALA A 169 10.30 -14.59 -2.77
N ARG A 170 11.54 -15.09 -2.70
CA ARG A 170 12.37 -15.36 -3.86
C ARG A 170 11.72 -16.37 -4.81
N THR A 171 11.22 -17.46 -4.27
CA THR A 171 10.54 -18.52 -5.05
C THR A 171 9.41 -17.94 -5.91
N TRP A 172 8.58 -17.08 -5.31
CA TRP A 172 7.43 -16.49 -6.01
C TRP A 172 7.82 -15.32 -6.91
N TYR A 173 8.90 -14.62 -6.61
CA TYR A 173 9.49 -13.62 -7.50
C TYR A 173 10.05 -14.27 -8.77
N GLU A 174 10.84 -15.34 -8.64
CA GLU A 174 11.41 -16.10 -9.78
C GLU A 174 10.31 -16.74 -10.66
N ARG A 175 9.14 -17.07 -10.06
CA ARG A 175 7.95 -17.56 -10.79
C ARG A 175 7.13 -16.42 -11.42
N GLY A 176 7.54 -15.16 -11.32
CA GLY A 176 6.83 -14.00 -11.85
C GLY A 176 5.50 -13.69 -11.14
N ALA A 177 5.32 -14.16 -9.90
CA ALA A 177 4.12 -13.87 -9.10
C ALA A 177 4.26 -12.62 -8.23
N ILE A 178 5.49 -12.14 -8.04
CA ILE A 178 5.83 -10.87 -7.41
C ILE A 178 6.55 -10.02 -8.45
N GLU A 179 6.14 -8.77 -8.60
CA GLU A 179 6.79 -7.79 -9.46
C GLU A 179 7.26 -6.59 -8.62
N LEU A 180 8.43 -6.07 -8.94
CA LEU A 180 8.94 -4.81 -8.37
C LEU A 180 8.73 -3.70 -9.39
N ARG A 181 8.15 -2.57 -8.97
CA ARG A 181 7.91 -1.44 -9.86
C ARG A 181 8.31 -0.12 -9.22
N PRO A 182 9.07 0.72 -9.93
CA PRO A 182 9.44 2.03 -9.42
C PRO A 182 8.22 2.94 -9.30
N ILE A 183 8.15 3.70 -8.21
CA ILE A 183 7.27 4.87 -8.06
C ILE A 183 8.13 6.13 -7.95
N SER A 184 7.52 7.31 -8.18
CA SER A 184 8.25 8.57 -8.06
C SER A 184 8.87 8.73 -6.67
N THR A 185 10.05 9.31 -6.61
CA THR A 185 10.82 9.50 -5.37
C THR A 185 10.04 10.32 -4.34
N ASP A 186 9.30 11.34 -4.80
CA ASP A 186 8.51 12.20 -3.92
C ASP A 186 7.39 11.43 -3.23
N ALA A 187 6.66 10.59 -3.98
CA ALA A 187 5.63 9.74 -3.40
C ALA A 187 6.22 8.67 -2.46
N ALA A 188 7.38 8.12 -2.80
CA ALA A 188 8.01 7.04 -2.04
C ALA A 188 8.45 7.45 -0.61
N GLN A 189 8.72 8.73 -0.37
CA GLN A 189 9.14 9.25 0.93
C GLN A 189 7.97 9.55 1.87
N LEU A 190 6.75 9.59 1.35
CA LEU A 190 5.57 9.95 2.13
C LEU A 190 5.08 8.78 2.98
N SER A 191 4.87 9.05 4.26
CA SER A 191 4.29 8.08 5.18
C SER A 191 3.19 8.72 6.03
N SER A 192 2.18 7.92 6.41
CA SER A 192 1.13 8.37 7.33
C SER A 192 1.69 8.85 8.68
N THR A 193 2.80 8.28 9.13
CA THR A 193 3.50 8.71 10.36
C THR A 193 4.09 10.10 10.21
N ALA A 194 4.68 10.42 9.06
CA ALA A 194 5.21 11.76 8.79
C ALA A 194 4.09 12.82 8.76
N VAL A 195 2.93 12.49 8.18
CA VAL A 195 1.76 13.37 8.17
C VAL A 195 1.27 13.66 9.59
N ARG A 196 1.11 12.63 10.44
CA ARG A 196 0.66 12.81 11.83
C ARG A 196 1.65 13.65 12.63
N ARG A 197 2.96 13.38 12.49
CA ARG A 197 3.99 14.18 13.15
C ARG A 197 3.94 15.64 12.71
N PHE A 198 3.80 15.89 11.42
CA PHE A 198 3.68 17.25 10.88
C PHE A 198 2.48 17.99 11.47
N LEU A 199 1.30 17.36 11.54
CA LEU A 199 0.09 17.98 12.11
C LEU A 199 0.25 18.31 13.58
N HIS A 200 0.98 17.49 14.33
CA HIS A 200 1.25 17.72 15.75
C HIS A 200 2.24 18.89 15.99
N GLU A 201 3.18 19.12 15.05
CA GLU A 201 4.27 20.09 15.21
C GLU A 201 4.00 21.44 14.52
N ALA A 202 3.17 21.47 13.47
CA ALA A 202 3.01 22.64 12.61
C ALA A 202 1.98 23.67 13.12
N ALA A 203 2.31 24.94 12.98
CA ALA A 203 1.35 26.02 13.23
C ALA A 203 0.16 25.96 12.23
N PRO A 204 -1.08 26.25 12.66
CA PRO A 204 -2.28 26.13 11.85
C PRO A 204 -2.20 26.82 10.47
N GLU A 205 -1.61 27.98 10.40
CA GLU A 205 -1.52 28.81 9.19
C GLU A 205 -0.66 28.17 8.08
N ALA A 206 0.34 27.34 8.47
CA ALA A 206 1.25 26.68 7.54
C ALA A 206 0.77 25.27 7.12
N GLN A 207 -0.27 24.75 7.77
CA GLN A 207 -0.64 23.34 7.61
C GLN A 207 -1.11 23.00 6.19
N ARG A 208 -2.08 23.73 5.65
CA ARG A 208 -2.73 23.35 4.39
C ARG A 208 -1.79 23.25 3.18
N PRO A 209 -0.94 24.24 2.87
CA PRO A 209 -0.06 24.16 1.71
C PRO A 209 0.87 22.94 1.78
N GLN A 210 1.45 22.69 2.95
CA GLN A 210 2.38 21.58 3.14
C GLN A 210 1.65 20.22 3.20
N LEU A 211 0.49 20.14 3.82
CA LEU A 211 -0.34 18.92 3.80
C LEU A 211 -0.68 18.51 2.37
N CYS A 212 -1.03 19.43 1.50
CA CYS A 212 -1.32 19.16 0.10
C CYS A 212 -0.11 18.58 -0.68
N THR A 213 1.12 18.68 -0.16
CA THR A 213 2.27 17.96 -0.73
C THR A 213 2.35 16.51 -0.26
N MET A 214 1.73 16.18 0.88
CA MET A 214 1.83 14.88 1.55
C MET A 214 0.59 14.00 1.33
N VAL A 215 -0.59 14.60 1.30
CA VAL A 215 -1.88 13.93 1.13
C VAL A 215 -2.66 14.56 -0.02
N PRO A 216 -3.67 13.89 -0.61
CA PRO A 216 -4.63 14.51 -1.52
C PRO A 216 -5.29 15.75 -0.92
N PRO A 217 -5.63 16.78 -1.72
CA PRO A 217 -6.20 18.04 -1.21
C PRO A 217 -7.47 17.86 -0.39
N SER A 218 -8.39 17.01 -0.81
CA SER A 218 -9.62 16.68 -0.07
C SER A 218 -9.33 16.10 1.31
N ILE A 219 -8.31 15.25 1.42
CA ILE A 219 -7.86 14.69 2.69
C ILE A 219 -7.18 15.76 3.55
N ALA A 220 -6.41 16.69 2.95
CA ALA A 220 -5.82 17.79 3.70
C ALA A 220 -6.92 18.67 4.34
N ASP A 221 -7.96 19.01 3.59
CA ASP A 221 -9.10 19.78 4.08
C ASP A 221 -9.88 19.04 5.18
N TYR A 222 -10.05 17.71 5.04
CA TYR A 222 -10.67 16.88 6.06
C TYR A 222 -9.85 16.88 7.37
N LEU A 223 -8.53 16.68 7.30
CA LEU A 223 -7.65 16.65 8.46
C LEU A 223 -7.67 17.96 9.25
N ILE A 224 -7.72 19.09 8.55
CA ILE A 224 -7.76 20.43 9.17
C ILE A 224 -9.15 20.68 9.79
N SER A 225 -10.23 20.44 9.05
CA SER A 225 -11.59 20.74 9.51
C SER A 225 -12.02 19.90 10.72
N HIS A 226 -11.48 18.70 10.87
CA HIS A 226 -11.75 17.80 12.00
C HIS A 226 -10.68 17.85 13.09
N SER A 227 -9.71 18.78 13.00
CA SER A 227 -8.61 18.92 13.97
C SER A 227 -7.94 17.58 14.29
N MET A 228 -7.63 16.80 13.24
CA MET A 228 -7.10 15.45 13.39
C MET A 228 -5.63 15.45 13.85
N TYR A 229 -5.29 14.53 14.75
CA TYR A 229 -3.93 14.26 15.20
C TYR A 229 -3.22 15.40 15.95
N HIS A 230 -3.98 16.26 16.63
CA HIS A 230 -3.46 17.35 17.50
C HIS A 230 -3.17 16.88 18.93
#